data_640387a93dddf2bc4a1ea3a12c15e882
#
_entry.id   640387a93dddf2bc4a1ea3a12c15e882
#
_cell.length_a   1.000
_cell.length_b   1.000
_cell.length_c   1.000
_cell.angle_alpha   90.00
_cell.angle_beta   90.00
_cell.angle_gamma   90.00
#
_symmetry.space_group_name_H-M   'P 1'
#
loop_
_entity.id
_entity.type
_entity.pdbx_description
1 polymer ?
#
loop_
_entity_poly.entity_id
_entity_poly.type
_entity_poly.pdbx_seq_one_letter_code
_entity_poly.pdbx_strand_id
1 'polypeptide(L)'
;MANVSIKFNGKEFLLSCEDGQEEHLEELLIQINQKFNTLKNDLGNLGENKLLLITAVKVMDEYYETKKKVEQKKDELKELSNKFKELKSLIYEYKDKKEDEINLLKENHNKLKDEIEMNQK
;
A
#
# COMPACT_ATOMS: atom_id res chain seq x y z
N MET A 1 19.88 26.31 -0.87
CA MET A 1 18.66 26.30 -1.68
C MET A 1 19.00 26.43 -3.15
N ALA A 2 18.42 25.57 -3.96
CA ALA A 2 18.57 25.63 -5.41
C ALA A 2 17.42 26.40 -6.05
N ASN A 3 17.69 27.02 -7.19
CA ASN A 3 16.68 27.72 -7.97
C ASN A 3 16.41 26.95 -9.27
N VAL A 4 15.13 26.82 -9.61
CA VAL A 4 14.69 26.13 -10.82
C VAL A 4 13.87 27.11 -11.64
N SER A 5 14.23 27.25 -12.92
CA SER A 5 13.44 28.01 -13.89
C SER A 5 12.40 27.08 -14.51
N ILE A 6 11.14 27.49 -14.41
CA ILE A 6 10.01 26.70 -14.91
C ILE A 6 9.17 27.51 -15.86
N LYS A 7 8.51 26.80 -16.79
CA LYS A 7 7.55 27.40 -17.69
C LYS A 7 6.14 26.95 -17.30
N PHE A 8 5.27 27.91 -17.06
CA PHE A 8 3.86 27.65 -16.75
C PHE A 8 2.97 28.61 -17.51
N ASN A 9 2.03 28.09 -18.25
CA ASN A 9 1.09 28.89 -19.08
C ASN A 9 1.80 29.91 -19.96
N GLY A 10 2.94 29.55 -20.55
CA GLY A 10 3.72 30.41 -21.44
C GLY A 10 4.60 31.46 -20.74
N LYS A 11 4.61 31.49 -19.42
CA LYS A 11 5.43 32.40 -18.63
C LYS A 11 6.53 31.65 -17.89
N GLU A 12 7.68 32.25 -17.72
CA GLU A 12 8.78 31.73 -16.95
C GLU A 12 8.73 32.19 -15.50
N PHE A 13 8.96 31.25 -14.59
CA PHE A 13 9.03 31.52 -13.16
C PHE A 13 10.29 30.91 -12.58
N LEU A 14 10.90 31.61 -11.65
CA LEU A 14 12.03 31.08 -10.88
C LEU A 14 11.53 30.66 -9.51
N LEU A 15 11.61 29.37 -9.23
CA LEU A 15 11.21 28.81 -7.94
C LEU A 15 12.42 28.29 -7.18
N SER A 16 12.36 28.44 -5.86
CA SER A 16 13.38 27.90 -4.97
C SER A 16 12.92 26.57 -4.39
N CYS A 17 13.83 25.65 -4.28
CA CYS A 17 13.61 24.36 -3.62
C CYS A 17 14.84 23.97 -2.79
N GLU A 18 14.71 22.94 -2.00
CA GLU A 18 15.84 22.35 -1.28
C GLU A 18 16.80 21.68 -2.25
N ASP A 19 18.08 21.65 -1.89
CA ASP A 19 19.09 21.02 -2.73
C ASP A 19 18.76 19.54 -2.94
N GLY A 20 18.81 19.09 -4.20
CA GLY A 20 18.48 17.74 -4.57
C GLY A 20 17.00 17.50 -4.90
N GLN A 21 16.14 18.51 -4.75
CA GLN A 21 14.69 18.41 -5.03
C GLN A 21 14.30 19.00 -6.39
N GLU A 22 15.26 19.40 -7.20
CA GLU A 22 15.02 20.09 -8.49
C GLU A 22 14.24 19.20 -9.46
N GLU A 23 14.63 17.96 -9.63
CA GLU A 23 13.95 17.01 -10.52
C GLU A 23 12.52 16.73 -10.07
N HIS A 24 12.34 16.58 -8.76
CA HIS A 24 11.02 16.32 -8.17
C HIS A 24 10.09 17.52 -8.41
N LEU A 25 10.59 18.73 -8.22
CA LEU A 25 9.83 19.94 -8.49
C LEU A 25 9.42 20.05 -9.96
N GLU A 26 10.34 19.73 -10.88
CA GLU A 26 10.05 19.72 -12.31
C GLU A 26 8.95 18.71 -12.67
N GLU A 27 8.99 17.50 -12.12
CA GLU A 27 7.95 16.49 -12.30
C GLU A 27 6.58 16.95 -11.81
N LEU A 28 6.54 17.56 -10.63
CA LEU A 28 5.29 18.12 -10.08
C LEU A 28 4.72 19.20 -11.00
N LEU A 29 5.58 20.04 -11.52
CA LEU A 29 5.16 21.14 -12.41
C LEU A 29 4.66 20.64 -13.76
N ILE A 30 5.26 19.57 -14.30
CA ILE A 30 4.75 18.92 -15.51
C ILE A 30 3.31 18.43 -15.28
N GLN A 31 3.04 17.81 -14.15
CA GLN A 31 1.70 17.34 -13.81
C GLN A 31 0.71 18.48 -13.63
N ILE A 32 1.11 19.56 -12.96
CA ILE A 32 0.28 20.77 -12.79
C ILE A 32 -0.04 21.40 -14.15
N ASN A 33 0.95 21.53 -15.02
CA ASN A 33 0.77 22.06 -16.37
C ASN A 33 -0.25 21.23 -17.18
N GLN A 34 -0.15 19.92 -17.11
CA GLN A 34 -1.10 19.02 -17.78
C GLN A 34 -2.53 19.22 -17.28
N LYS A 35 -2.71 19.28 -15.95
CA LYS A 35 -4.03 19.53 -15.34
C LYS A 35 -4.59 20.88 -15.73
N PHE A 36 -3.76 21.90 -15.67
CA PHE A 36 -4.16 23.27 -16.05
C PHE A 36 -4.59 23.34 -17.51
N ASN A 37 -3.81 22.76 -18.41
CA ASN A 37 -4.11 22.77 -19.84
C ASN A 37 -5.39 21.96 -20.16
N THR A 38 -5.60 20.83 -19.51
CA THR A 38 -6.80 20.02 -19.65
C THR A 38 -8.04 20.82 -19.22
N LEU A 39 -7.99 21.49 -18.08
CA LEU A 39 -9.10 22.31 -17.59
C LEU A 39 -9.34 23.53 -18.46
N LYS A 40 -8.29 24.15 -18.97
CA LYS A 40 -8.38 25.26 -19.90
C LYS A 40 -9.08 24.86 -21.20
N ASN A 41 -8.77 23.66 -21.72
CA ASN A 41 -9.41 23.13 -22.93
C ASN A 41 -10.89 22.78 -22.69
N ASP A 42 -11.20 22.20 -21.54
CA ASP A 42 -12.55 21.73 -21.20
C ASP A 42 -13.50 22.89 -20.84
N LEU A 43 -12.99 23.86 -20.08
CA LEU A 43 -13.79 24.96 -19.54
C LEU A 43 -13.75 26.25 -20.36
N GLY A 44 -12.81 26.33 -21.29
CA GLY A 44 -12.59 27.53 -22.08
C GLY A 44 -11.79 28.60 -21.34
N ASN A 45 -11.82 29.81 -21.87
CA ASN A 45 -11.02 30.91 -21.34
C ASN A 45 -11.77 31.66 -20.23
N LEU A 46 -11.61 31.19 -19.01
CA LEU A 46 -12.22 31.77 -17.80
C LEU A 46 -11.34 32.79 -17.11
N GLY A 47 -10.16 33.08 -17.66
CA GLY A 47 -9.14 33.87 -17.02
C GLY A 47 -8.15 33.03 -16.22
N GLU A 48 -6.90 33.46 -16.17
CA GLU A 48 -5.80 32.68 -15.59
C GLU A 48 -6.00 32.43 -14.09
N ASN A 49 -6.38 33.42 -13.32
CA ASN A 49 -6.56 33.30 -11.88
C ASN A 49 -7.66 32.30 -11.52
N LYS A 50 -8.79 32.36 -12.25
CA LYS A 50 -9.91 31.43 -12.03
C LYS A 50 -9.53 29.99 -12.40
N LEU A 51 -8.84 29.81 -13.51
CA LEU A 51 -8.33 28.53 -13.94
C LEU A 51 -7.31 27.94 -12.95
N LEU A 52 -6.44 28.78 -12.41
CA LEU A 52 -5.49 28.39 -11.37
C LEU A 52 -6.20 27.93 -10.10
N LEU A 53 -7.22 28.67 -9.68
CA LEU A 53 -8.01 28.28 -8.51
C LEU A 53 -8.72 26.95 -8.72
N ILE A 54 -9.34 26.75 -9.86
CA ILE A 54 -10.01 25.49 -10.21
C ILE A 54 -8.99 24.34 -10.27
N THR A 55 -7.81 24.57 -10.82
CA THR A 55 -6.73 23.60 -10.85
C THR A 55 -6.30 23.20 -9.44
N ALA A 56 -6.12 24.18 -8.57
CA ALA A 56 -5.77 23.94 -7.17
C ALA A 56 -6.85 23.13 -6.44
N VAL A 57 -8.12 23.47 -6.64
CA VAL A 57 -9.25 22.71 -6.07
C VAL A 57 -9.24 21.27 -6.56
N LYS A 58 -9.02 21.06 -7.86
CA LYS A 58 -8.97 19.71 -8.43
C LYS A 58 -7.81 18.88 -7.85
N VAL A 59 -6.64 19.47 -7.69
CA VAL A 59 -5.49 18.82 -7.07
C VAL A 59 -5.79 18.42 -5.62
N MET A 60 -6.41 19.31 -4.87
CA MET A 60 -6.80 19.04 -3.49
C MET A 60 -7.88 17.95 -3.40
N ASP A 61 -8.83 17.94 -4.32
CA ASP A 61 -9.85 16.90 -4.39
C ASP A 61 -9.24 15.53 -4.66
N GLU A 62 -8.33 15.44 -5.61
CA GLU A 62 -7.59 14.20 -5.92
C GLU A 62 -6.73 13.74 -4.72
N TYR A 63 -6.08 14.67 -4.04
CA TYR A 63 -5.33 14.38 -2.82
C TYR A 63 -6.23 13.81 -1.73
N TYR A 64 -7.39 14.40 -1.52
CA TYR A 64 -8.36 13.96 -0.53
C TYR A 64 -8.88 12.55 -0.83
N GLU A 65 -9.22 12.29 -2.08
CA GLU A 65 -9.64 10.95 -2.54
C GLU A 65 -8.53 9.90 -2.34
N THR A 66 -7.30 10.26 -2.68
CA THR A 66 -6.14 9.38 -2.49
C THR A 66 -5.90 9.09 -1.01
N LYS A 67 -6.03 10.10 -0.17
CA LYS A 67 -5.91 9.94 1.29
C LYS A 67 -6.95 8.98 1.85
N LYS A 68 -8.19 9.07 1.40
CA LYS A 68 -9.25 8.11 1.75
C LYS A 68 -8.90 6.69 1.34
N LYS A 69 -8.42 6.51 0.12
CA LYS A 69 -8.00 5.19 -0.39
C LYS A 69 -6.85 4.61 0.42
N VAL A 70 -5.87 5.44 0.81
CA VAL A 70 -4.76 5.02 1.65
C VAL A 70 -5.26 4.55 3.02
N GLU A 71 -6.18 5.26 3.65
CA GLU A 71 -6.77 4.85 4.92
C GLU A 71 -7.52 3.52 4.80
N GLN A 72 -8.30 3.35 3.74
CA GLN A 72 -9.00 2.09 3.46
C GLN A 72 -8.02 0.93 3.28
N LYS A 73 -6.92 1.16 2.54
CA LYS A 73 -5.88 0.15 2.33
C LYS A 73 -5.14 -0.21 3.62
N LYS A 74 -4.90 0.75 4.49
CA LYS A 74 -4.32 0.51 5.82
C LYS A 74 -5.22 -0.37 6.66
N ASP A 75 -6.53 -0.11 6.65
CA ASP A 75 -7.51 -0.91 7.38
C ASP A 75 -7.59 -2.33 6.82
N GLU A 76 -7.62 -2.49 5.50
CA GLU A 76 -7.58 -3.79 4.83
C GLU A 76 -6.32 -4.58 5.18
N LEU A 77 -5.15 -3.92 5.19
CA LEU A 77 -3.88 -4.55 5.56
C LEU A 77 -3.87 -5.01 7.01
N LYS A 78 -4.42 -4.20 7.91
CA LYS A 78 -4.53 -4.54 9.33
C LYS A 78 -5.42 -5.77 9.53
N GLU A 79 -6.55 -5.80 8.84
CA GLU A 79 -7.49 -6.92 8.87
C GLU A 79 -6.86 -8.19 8.30
N LEU A 80 -6.17 -8.07 7.16
CA LEU A 80 -5.45 -9.18 6.55
C LEU A 80 -4.32 -9.70 7.44
N SER A 81 -3.58 -8.81 8.10
CA SER A 81 -2.54 -9.17 9.06
C SER A 81 -3.11 -9.96 10.25
N ASN A 82 -4.27 -9.56 10.75
CA ASN A 82 -4.96 -10.26 11.83
C ASN A 82 -5.42 -11.66 11.39
N LYS A 83 -5.98 -11.77 10.20
CA LYS A 83 -6.37 -13.05 9.61
C LYS A 83 -5.17 -13.98 9.42
N PHE A 84 -4.04 -13.43 8.99
CA PHE A 84 -2.81 -14.18 8.84
C PHE A 84 -2.32 -14.73 10.19
N LYS A 85 -2.37 -13.93 11.25
CA LYS A 85 -2.00 -14.36 12.60
C LYS A 85 -2.91 -15.47 13.12
N GLU A 86 -4.23 -15.33 12.90
CA GLU A 86 -5.21 -16.37 13.26
C GLU A 86 -4.95 -17.69 12.52
N LEU A 87 -4.72 -17.61 11.22
CA LEU A 87 -4.42 -18.77 10.40
C LEU A 87 -3.13 -19.46 10.85
N LYS A 88 -2.10 -18.68 11.14
CA LYS A 88 -0.83 -19.18 11.66
C LYS A 88 -1.01 -19.92 12.97
N SER A 89 -1.81 -19.35 13.88
CA SER A 89 -2.16 -19.96 15.16
C SER A 89 -2.89 -21.29 14.97
N LEU A 90 -3.86 -21.35 14.06
CA LEU A 90 -4.60 -22.56 13.73
C LEU A 90 -3.69 -23.65 13.13
N ILE A 91 -2.74 -23.26 12.30
CA ILE A 91 -1.76 -24.20 11.74
C ILE A 91 -0.89 -24.82 12.83
N TYR A 92 -0.42 -24.01 13.78
CA TYR A 92 0.37 -24.54 14.91
C TYR A 92 -0.45 -25.48 15.80
N GLU A 93 -1.69 -25.14 16.11
CA GLU A 93 -2.59 -26.02 16.86
C GLU A 93 -2.83 -27.35 16.13
N TYR A 94 -3.05 -27.30 14.83
CA TYR A 94 -3.25 -28.49 14.00
C TYR A 94 -2.00 -29.37 14.00
N LYS A 95 -0.81 -28.78 13.87
CA LYS A 95 0.45 -29.52 13.93
C LYS A 95 0.65 -30.21 15.28
N ASP A 96 0.40 -29.49 16.37
CA ASP A 96 0.53 -30.06 17.73
C ASP A 96 -0.42 -31.25 17.94
N LYS A 97 -1.68 -31.12 17.52
CA LYS A 97 -2.65 -32.21 17.60
C LYS A 97 -2.22 -33.41 16.77
N LYS A 98 -1.72 -33.19 15.57
CA LYS A 98 -1.22 -34.28 14.71
C LYS A 98 0.00 -34.93 15.28
N GLU A 99 0.91 -34.19 15.87
CA GLU A 99 2.08 -34.73 16.55
C GLU A 99 1.70 -35.59 17.74
N ASP A 100 0.76 -35.13 18.56
CA ASP A 100 0.22 -35.90 19.70
C ASP A 100 -0.46 -37.18 19.23
N GLU A 101 -1.27 -37.12 18.18
CA GLU A 101 -1.90 -38.33 17.58
C GLU A 101 -0.86 -39.32 17.09
N ILE A 102 0.18 -38.84 16.42
CA ILE A 102 1.28 -39.70 15.93
C ILE A 102 2.00 -40.38 17.09
N ASN A 103 2.30 -39.61 18.16
CA ASN A 103 2.97 -40.15 19.34
C ASN A 103 2.12 -41.20 20.04
N LEU A 104 0.81 -40.95 20.15
CA LEU A 104 -0.13 -41.93 20.72
C LEU A 104 -0.20 -43.23 19.90
N LEU A 105 -0.25 -43.10 18.59
CA LEU A 105 -0.24 -44.26 17.68
C LEU A 105 1.07 -45.04 17.79
N LYS A 106 2.20 -44.40 17.94
CA LYS A 106 3.50 -45.02 18.17
C LYS A 106 3.53 -45.79 19.48
N GLU A 107 3.01 -45.24 20.56
CA GLU A 107 2.91 -45.91 21.86
C GLU A 107 2.03 -47.15 21.77
N ASN A 108 0.86 -47.04 21.15
CA ASN A 108 -0.05 -48.17 20.96
C ASN A 108 0.57 -49.26 20.10
N HIS A 109 1.28 -48.87 19.04
CA HIS A 109 2.00 -49.80 18.18
C HIS A 109 3.07 -50.58 18.96
N ASN A 110 3.87 -49.89 19.77
CA ASN A 110 4.90 -50.49 20.61
C ASN A 110 4.32 -51.44 21.65
N LYS A 111 3.21 -51.05 22.29
CA LYS A 111 2.50 -51.94 23.23
C LYS A 111 2.01 -53.24 22.57
N LEU A 112 1.40 -53.11 21.40
CA LEU A 112 0.93 -54.26 20.64
C LEU A 112 2.09 -55.18 20.21
N LYS A 113 3.20 -54.60 19.81
CA LYS A 113 4.41 -55.33 19.44
C LYS A 113 4.97 -56.10 20.62
N ASP A 114 5.03 -55.48 21.78
CA ASP A 114 5.50 -56.12 23.03
C ASP A 114 4.58 -57.27 23.45
N GLU A 115 3.26 -57.09 23.36
CA GLU A 115 2.28 -58.14 23.64
C GLU A 115 2.43 -59.35 22.70
N ILE A 116 2.66 -59.10 21.41
CA ILE A 116 2.89 -60.16 20.42
C ILE A 116 4.17 -60.93 20.75
N GLU A 117 5.25 -60.25 21.11
CA GLU A 117 6.52 -60.89 21.50
C GLU A 117 6.37 -61.72 22.76
N MET A 118 5.60 -61.23 23.75
CA MET A 118 5.32 -62.00 24.98
C MET A 118 4.48 -63.24 24.70
N ASN A 119 3.52 -63.15 23.80
CA ASN A 119 2.67 -64.31 23.45
C ASN A 119 3.37 -65.37 22.60
N GLN A 120 4.49 -65.02 21.96
CA GLN A 120 5.32 -65.96 21.19
C GLN A 120 6.31 -66.75 22.03
N LYS A 121 6.49 -66.36 23.27
CA LYS A 121 7.31 -67.13 24.25
C LYS A 121 6.46 -68.10 25.02
#